data_d703e8168437a5cb644fd8b88a00e8dd
#
_entry.id   d703e8168437a5cb644fd8b88a00e8dd
#
_cell.length_a   1.000
_cell.length_b   1.000
_cell.length_c   1.000
_cell.angle_alpha   90.00
_cell.angle_beta   90.00
_cell.angle_gamma   90.00
#
_symmetry.space_group_name_H-M   'P 1'
#
loop_
_entity.id
_entity.type
_entity.pdbx_description
1 polymer ?
#
loop_
_entity_poly.entity_id
_entity_poly.type
_entity_poly.pdbx_seq_one_letter_code
_entity_poly.pdbx_strand_id
1 'polypeptide(L)'
;MAKDIIKYIKNINRKPSVPRRLLEQFIAKGASTIPELSKGIGVSLPTTTNALNELMGQGLVREIGKKADSAGRIPMVYDLEPTAGYFVGVNPEMDCLALAVSDFCGNLITEKQKVPYVYENTPESLAEMGKIINVFIDNLPIKREEILEVCVNVAERVRPMEGRAYNMFTFLEDPLAEKLTELLELPTCIENDSRSMTYGEFIKGCCKGKKDVIFVNVCWGLGIGIIIDGKLYYGKSGYSGEFGHMTAYNNNIICHCGKIGCVETEVSGRALKRKLTENILAGKPSILSDKVLKQKEELTLEDILDAIAKEDVLSLATLQHIADELGKQLAGIINIFNPEMLVIGGEMSVTGDYLTLPVNMGIKKYSLNVMNEDSQIVTSELKDQAGVIGACLIARQKLLTI
;
A
#
# COMPACT_ATOMS: atom_id res chain seq x y z
N MET A 1 4.56 -23.24 -17.47
CA MET A 1 3.95 -21.99 -17.96
C MET A 1 4.42 -20.79 -17.15
N ALA A 2 4.12 -20.63 -15.86
CA ALA A 2 4.61 -19.46 -15.09
C ALA A 2 6.14 -19.34 -15.05
N LYS A 3 6.87 -20.44 -14.86
CA LYS A 3 8.35 -20.43 -14.88
C LYS A 3 8.92 -19.91 -16.21
N ASP A 4 8.28 -20.21 -17.33
CA ASP A 4 8.71 -19.75 -18.65
C ASP A 4 8.41 -18.26 -18.83
N ILE A 5 7.24 -17.81 -18.38
CA ILE A 5 6.82 -16.40 -18.35
C ILE A 5 7.79 -15.59 -17.47
N ILE A 6 8.06 -16.04 -16.24
CA ILE A 6 9.01 -15.38 -15.34
C ILE A 6 10.40 -15.30 -15.99
N LYS A 7 10.86 -16.39 -16.60
CA LYS A 7 12.17 -16.42 -17.28
C LYS A 7 12.22 -15.44 -18.46
N TYR A 8 11.15 -15.40 -19.26
CA TYR A 8 11.05 -14.47 -20.39
C TYR A 8 11.05 -13.02 -19.89
N ILE A 9 10.21 -12.68 -18.90
CA ILE A 9 10.13 -11.32 -18.33
C ILE A 9 11.47 -10.91 -17.74
N LYS A 10 12.12 -11.75 -16.94
CA LYS A 10 13.45 -11.50 -16.40
C LYS A 10 14.49 -11.28 -17.50
N ASN A 11 14.36 -11.95 -18.65
CA ASN A 11 15.26 -11.78 -19.77
C ASN A 11 15.08 -10.42 -20.47
N ILE A 12 13.84 -10.00 -20.77
CA ILE A 12 13.56 -8.70 -21.39
C ILE A 12 13.87 -7.52 -20.45
N ASN A 13 13.91 -7.76 -19.14
CA ASN A 13 14.22 -6.73 -18.13
C ASN A 13 15.74 -6.52 -17.93
N ARG A 14 16.59 -7.46 -18.37
CA ARG A 14 18.06 -7.33 -18.23
C ARG A 14 18.65 -6.14 -19.00
N LYS A 15 17.98 -5.71 -20.07
CA LYS A 15 18.39 -4.55 -20.88
C LYS A 15 17.14 -3.77 -21.29
N PRO A 16 17.26 -2.46 -21.55
CA PRO A 16 16.17 -1.71 -22.14
C PRO A 16 15.72 -2.40 -23.44
N SER A 17 14.48 -2.92 -23.45
CA SER A 17 13.92 -3.63 -24.60
C SER A 17 12.57 -3.05 -25.00
N VAL A 18 12.20 -3.20 -26.25
CA VAL A 18 10.88 -2.72 -26.73
C VAL A 18 9.73 -3.51 -26.10
N PRO A 19 9.78 -4.86 -25.98
CA PRO A 19 8.76 -5.62 -25.26
C PRO A 19 8.53 -5.14 -23.83
N ARG A 20 9.62 -4.89 -23.07
CA ARG A 20 9.52 -4.33 -21.69
C ARG A 20 8.76 -3.00 -21.69
N ARG A 21 9.13 -2.06 -22.55
CA ARG A 21 8.49 -0.73 -22.64
C ARG A 21 7.02 -0.83 -23.05
N LEU A 22 6.64 -1.83 -23.87
CA LEU A 22 5.24 -2.11 -24.18
C LEU A 22 4.48 -2.60 -22.95
N LEU A 23 5.03 -3.53 -22.15
CA LEU A 23 4.40 -3.97 -20.91
C LEU A 23 4.23 -2.81 -19.92
N GLU A 24 5.25 -1.97 -19.74
CA GLU A 24 5.16 -0.76 -18.92
C GLU A 24 4.05 0.19 -19.42
N GLN A 25 3.92 0.35 -20.74
CA GLN A 25 2.87 1.18 -21.35
C GLN A 25 1.47 0.61 -21.10
N PHE A 26 1.27 -0.71 -21.24
CA PHE A 26 0.00 -1.36 -20.93
C PHE A 26 -0.36 -1.23 -19.44
N ILE A 27 0.61 -1.37 -18.54
CA ILE A 27 0.40 -1.20 -17.10
C ILE A 27 -0.05 0.24 -16.78
N ALA A 28 0.58 1.23 -17.44
CA ALA A 28 0.33 2.64 -17.16
C ALA A 28 -0.97 3.17 -17.82
N LYS A 29 -1.31 2.69 -19.00
CA LYS A 29 -2.41 3.25 -19.82
C LYS A 29 -3.52 2.27 -20.16
N GLY A 30 -3.32 0.96 -19.92
CA GLY A 30 -4.28 -0.08 -20.31
C GLY A 30 -4.34 -0.31 -21.83
N ALA A 31 -5.49 -0.79 -22.27
CA ALA A 31 -5.77 -1.15 -23.65
C ALA A 31 -5.41 -0.04 -24.65
N SER A 32 -4.67 -0.39 -25.70
CA SER A 32 -4.09 0.58 -26.63
C SER A 32 -4.00 0.01 -28.05
N THR A 33 -4.00 0.91 -29.04
CA THR A 33 -3.74 0.58 -30.45
C THR A 33 -2.23 0.63 -30.76
N ILE A 34 -1.79 -0.01 -31.86
CA ILE A 34 -0.38 0.05 -32.29
C ILE A 34 0.12 1.49 -32.46
N PRO A 35 -0.62 2.43 -33.10
CA PRO A 35 -0.17 3.82 -33.16
C PRO A 35 -0.01 4.51 -31.80
N GLU A 36 -0.93 4.25 -30.83
CA GLU A 36 -0.84 4.78 -29.48
C GLU A 36 0.38 4.22 -28.74
N LEU A 37 0.63 2.92 -28.85
CA LEU A 37 1.80 2.25 -28.29
C LEU A 37 3.10 2.79 -28.90
N SER A 38 3.18 2.86 -30.23
CA SER A 38 4.34 3.39 -30.97
C SER A 38 4.68 4.82 -30.54
N LYS A 39 3.66 5.69 -30.42
CA LYS A 39 3.84 7.06 -29.92
C LYS A 39 4.27 7.08 -28.45
N GLY A 40 3.65 6.24 -27.62
CA GLY A 40 3.92 6.19 -26.17
C GLY A 40 5.34 5.78 -25.85
N ILE A 41 5.90 4.82 -26.59
CA ILE A 41 7.26 4.33 -26.36
C ILE A 41 8.30 4.95 -27.31
N GLY A 42 7.88 5.80 -28.28
CA GLY A 42 8.77 6.54 -29.18
C GLY A 42 9.60 5.64 -30.11
N VAL A 43 8.98 4.61 -30.72
CA VAL A 43 9.59 3.73 -31.73
C VAL A 43 8.71 3.61 -32.96
N SER A 44 9.25 3.09 -34.06
CA SER A 44 8.51 2.95 -35.32
C SER A 44 7.36 1.94 -35.22
N LEU A 45 6.31 2.11 -36.05
CA LEU A 45 5.18 1.17 -36.13
C LEU A 45 5.63 -0.28 -36.41
N PRO A 46 6.56 -0.56 -37.38
CA PRO A 46 7.03 -1.92 -37.61
C PRO A 46 7.71 -2.53 -36.39
N THR A 47 8.55 -1.74 -35.69
CA THR A 47 9.24 -2.19 -34.46
C THR A 47 8.26 -2.52 -33.35
N THR A 48 7.23 -1.66 -33.17
CA THR A 48 6.16 -1.87 -32.19
C THR A 48 5.36 -3.14 -32.53
N THR A 49 5.01 -3.34 -33.80
CA THR A 49 4.27 -4.52 -34.27
C THR A 49 5.04 -5.82 -34.01
N ASN A 50 6.35 -5.83 -34.32
CA ASN A 50 7.18 -7.02 -34.07
C ASN A 50 7.26 -7.37 -32.59
N ALA A 51 7.50 -6.37 -31.72
CA ALA A 51 7.56 -6.58 -30.28
C ALA A 51 6.17 -6.98 -29.69
N LEU A 52 5.09 -6.45 -30.23
CA LEU A 52 3.74 -6.83 -29.85
C LEU A 52 3.43 -8.29 -30.21
N ASN A 53 3.80 -8.71 -31.44
CA ASN A 53 3.66 -10.09 -31.88
C ASN A 53 4.50 -11.06 -31.03
N GLU A 54 5.69 -10.64 -30.59
CA GLU A 54 6.52 -11.39 -29.65
C GLU A 54 5.79 -11.60 -28.33
N LEU A 55 5.23 -10.51 -27.72
CA LEU A 55 4.46 -10.59 -26.49
C LEU A 55 3.19 -11.45 -26.61
N MET A 56 2.50 -11.37 -27.75
CA MET A 56 1.35 -12.22 -28.06
C MET A 56 1.76 -13.70 -28.18
N GLY A 57 2.89 -13.98 -28.84
CA GLY A 57 3.47 -15.32 -28.92
C GLY A 57 3.85 -15.92 -27.57
N GLN A 58 4.17 -15.07 -26.59
CA GLN A 58 4.40 -15.47 -25.19
C GLN A 58 3.10 -15.55 -24.34
N GLY A 59 1.94 -15.23 -24.90
CA GLY A 59 0.66 -15.22 -24.19
C GLY A 59 0.54 -14.10 -23.16
N LEU A 60 1.29 -13.01 -23.28
CA LEU A 60 1.26 -11.87 -22.35
C LEU A 60 0.31 -10.75 -22.78
N VAL A 61 0.01 -10.69 -24.07
CA VAL A 61 -0.86 -9.67 -24.70
C VAL A 61 -1.86 -10.35 -25.61
N ARG A 62 -3.06 -9.82 -25.70
CA ARG A 62 -4.13 -10.27 -26.59
C ARG A 62 -4.78 -9.14 -27.37
N GLU A 63 -5.45 -9.48 -28.47
CA GLU A 63 -6.37 -8.60 -29.17
C GLU A 63 -7.71 -8.58 -28.43
N ILE A 64 -8.26 -7.39 -28.16
CA ILE A 64 -9.54 -7.22 -27.45
C ILE A 64 -10.65 -6.65 -28.35
N GLY A 65 -10.37 -6.40 -29.63
CA GLY A 65 -11.35 -5.92 -30.61
C GLY A 65 -10.96 -4.63 -31.30
N LYS A 66 -11.91 -4.00 -31.96
CA LYS A 66 -11.73 -2.78 -32.75
C LYS A 66 -12.24 -1.55 -32.01
N LYS A 67 -11.54 -0.40 -32.14
CA LYS A 67 -11.96 0.86 -31.51
C LYS A 67 -13.17 1.46 -32.22
N ALA A 68 -14.31 1.63 -31.52
CA ALA A 68 -15.62 1.97 -32.14
C ALA A 68 -15.75 3.39 -32.75
N ASP A 69 -14.83 4.33 -32.45
CA ASP A 69 -15.01 5.78 -32.75
C ASP A 69 -14.03 6.37 -33.76
N SER A 70 -13.55 5.65 -34.76
CA SER A 70 -12.62 6.22 -35.74
C SER A 70 -13.25 6.35 -37.12
N ALA A 71 -13.26 7.57 -37.69
CA ALA A 71 -13.50 7.80 -39.10
C ALA A 71 -12.30 7.23 -39.89
N GLY A 72 -12.53 6.11 -40.62
CA GLY A 72 -11.50 5.43 -41.40
C GLY A 72 -11.30 3.96 -41.03
N ARG A 73 -10.13 3.37 -41.36
CA ARG A 73 -9.80 1.98 -40.99
C ARG A 73 -9.72 1.83 -39.48
N ILE A 74 -10.68 1.12 -38.91
CA ILE A 74 -10.85 0.91 -37.48
C ILE A 74 -9.62 0.14 -36.93
N PRO A 75 -8.77 0.74 -36.06
CA PRO A 75 -7.58 0.08 -35.57
C PRO A 75 -7.93 -1.02 -34.54
N MET A 76 -7.14 -2.11 -34.55
CA MET A 76 -7.20 -3.15 -33.54
C MET A 76 -6.64 -2.64 -32.22
N VAL A 77 -7.28 -3.02 -31.12
CA VAL A 77 -6.90 -2.69 -29.74
C VAL A 77 -6.32 -3.93 -29.07
N TYR A 78 -5.25 -3.74 -28.37
CA TYR A 78 -4.51 -4.78 -27.64
C TYR A 78 -4.50 -4.45 -26.15
N ASP A 79 -4.43 -5.49 -25.30
CA ASP A 79 -4.29 -5.36 -23.87
C ASP A 79 -3.51 -6.56 -23.30
N LEU A 80 -3.11 -6.46 -22.03
CA LEU A 80 -2.54 -7.60 -21.32
C LEU A 80 -3.52 -8.78 -21.28
N GLU A 81 -2.98 -10.00 -21.34
CA GLU A 81 -3.77 -11.22 -21.19
C GLU A 81 -4.02 -11.49 -19.69
N PRO A 82 -5.25 -11.37 -19.15
CA PRO A 82 -5.52 -11.54 -17.73
C PRO A 82 -5.06 -12.90 -17.17
N THR A 83 -5.15 -13.94 -18.00
CA THR A 83 -4.81 -15.32 -17.62
C THR A 83 -3.32 -15.66 -17.81
N ALA A 84 -2.48 -14.69 -18.19
CA ALA A 84 -1.04 -14.90 -18.33
C ALA A 84 -0.35 -15.28 -17.00
N GLY A 85 -0.96 -14.94 -15.88
CA GLY A 85 -0.51 -15.30 -14.54
C GLY A 85 -1.19 -14.49 -13.46
N TYR A 86 -0.87 -14.82 -12.21
CA TYR A 86 -1.54 -14.25 -11.05
C TYR A 86 -0.55 -13.77 -10.00
N PHE A 87 -0.97 -12.80 -9.20
CA PHE A 87 -0.18 -12.21 -8.12
C PHE A 87 -0.95 -12.28 -6.82
N VAL A 88 -0.30 -12.75 -5.76
CA VAL A 88 -0.89 -12.83 -4.43
C VAL A 88 -0.36 -11.69 -3.57
N GLY A 89 -1.25 -10.98 -2.90
CA GLY A 89 -0.95 -9.98 -1.89
C GLY A 89 -1.31 -10.48 -0.50
N VAL A 90 -0.45 -10.18 0.46
CA VAL A 90 -0.67 -10.49 1.87
C VAL A 90 -0.40 -9.23 2.68
N ASN A 91 -1.37 -8.82 3.50
CA ASN A 91 -1.26 -7.66 4.37
C ASN A 91 -1.50 -8.09 5.82
N PRO A 92 -0.44 -8.28 6.62
CA PRO A 92 -0.57 -8.46 8.06
C PRO A 92 -1.09 -7.19 8.73
N GLU A 93 -2.08 -7.36 9.61
CA GLU A 93 -2.65 -6.35 10.49
C GLU A 93 -2.37 -6.73 11.95
N MET A 94 -2.97 -6.06 12.92
CA MET A 94 -2.69 -6.28 14.34
C MET A 94 -2.96 -7.72 14.80
N ASP A 95 -4.10 -8.26 14.40
CA ASP A 95 -4.63 -9.55 14.86
C ASP A 95 -5.13 -10.45 13.71
N CYS A 96 -4.86 -10.07 12.49
CA CYS A 96 -5.32 -10.82 11.31
C CYS A 96 -4.42 -10.63 10.09
N LEU A 97 -4.69 -11.43 9.05
CA LEU A 97 -4.14 -11.26 7.71
C LEU A 97 -5.27 -10.92 6.73
N ALA A 98 -5.03 -9.96 5.86
CA ALA A 98 -5.77 -9.80 4.63
C ALA A 98 -4.98 -10.45 3.48
N LEU A 99 -5.67 -11.24 2.65
CA LEU A 99 -5.09 -11.94 1.52
C LEU A 99 -5.91 -11.66 0.26
N ALA A 100 -5.24 -11.47 -0.86
CA ALA A 100 -5.90 -11.25 -2.14
C ALA A 100 -5.13 -11.90 -3.28
N VAL A 101 -5.80 -12.15 -4.39
CA VAL A 101 -5.18 -12.52 -5.65
C VAL A 101 -5.69 -11.63 -6.78
N SER A 102 -4.77 -11.16 -7.61
CA SER A 102 -5.07 -10.41 -8.83
C SER A 102 -4.62 -11.16 -10.08
N ASP A 103 -5.29 -10.85 -11.20
CA ASP A 103 -4.87 -11.31 -12.52
C ASP A 103 -3.64 -10.55 -13.03
N PHE A 104 -3.15 -10.89 -14.22
CA PHE A 104 -2.00 -10.26 -14.86
C PHE A 104 -2.25 -8.77 -15.20
N CYS A 105 -3.49 -8.37 -15.41
CA CYS A 105 -3.90 -6.97 -15.58
C CYS A 105 -3.95 -6.19 -14.25
N GLY A 106 -3.86 -6.88 -13.12
CA GLY A 106 -3.98 -6.31 -11.78
C GLY A 106 -5.43 -6.09 -11.35
N ASN A 107 -6.39 -6.83 -11.93
CA ASN A 107 -7.75 -6.83 -11.43
C ASN A 107 -7.88 -7.86 -10.30
N LEU A 108 -8.56 -7.47 -9.24
CA LEU A 108 -8.83 -8.35 -8.11
C LEU A 108 -9.74 -9.50 -8.55
N ILE A 109 -9.34 -10.74 -8.25
CA ILE A 109 -10.13 -11.94 -8.53
C ILE A 109 -10.91 -12.33 -7.28
N THR A 110 -10.22 -12.41 -6.15
CA THR A 110 -10.81 -12.72 -4.85
C THR A 110 -9.93 -12.18 -3.73
N GLU A 111 -10.55 -11.98 -2.59
CA GLU A 111 -9.88 -11.58 -1.35
C GLU A 111 -10.45 -12.33 -0.16
N LYS A 112 -9.69 -12.37 0.92
CA LYS A 112 -10.11 -12.85 2.23
C LYS A 112 -9.56 -11.90 3.27
N GLN A 113 -10.47 -11.19 3.91
CA GLN A 113 -10.16 -10.24 4.97
C GLN A 113 -10.27 -10.88 6.35
N LYS A 114 -9.59 -10.31 7.33
CA LYS A 114 -9.68 -10.66 8.75
C LYS A 114 -9.48 -12.15 9.05
N VAL A 115 -8.49 -12.78 8.40
CA VAL A 115 -8.07 -14.14 8.74
C VAL A 115 -7.30 -14.09 10.06
N PRO A 116 -7.76 -14.72 11.15
CA PRO A 116 -7.11 -14.62 12.46
C PRO A 116 -5.62 -14.99 12.39
N TYR A 117 -4.77 -14.09 12.86
CA TYR A 117 -3.33 -14.28 12.98
C TYR A 117 -2.78 -13.17 13.89
N VAL A 118 -2.03 -13.55 14.91
CA VAL A 118 -1.32 -12.62 15.78
C VAL A 118 0.17 -12.76 15.54
N TYR A 119 0.81 -11.66 15.14
CA TYR A 119 2.24 -11.65 14.95
C TYR A 119 2.99 -11.81 16.28
N GLU A 120 3.89 -12.76 16.31
CA GLU A 120 4.92 -12.90 17.33
C GLU A 120 6.29 -13.05 16.66
N ASN A 121 7.34 -12.57 17.34
CA ASN A 121 8.69 -12.67 16.80
C ASN A 121 9.30 -14.08 17.06
N THR A 122 8.61 -15.11 16.57
CA THR A 122 8.96 -16.53 16.78
C THR A 122 8.92 -17.32 15.46
N PRO A 123 9.68 -18.42 15.37
CA PRO A 123 9.60 -19.33 14.21
C PRO A 123 8.20 -19.91 13.99
N GLU A 124 7.46 -20.18 15.07
CA GLU A 124 6.11 -20.72 15.05
C GLU A 124 5.14 -19.76 14.39
N SER A 125 5.22 -18.47 14.73
CA SER A 125 4.40 -17.41 14.13
C SER A 125 4.68 -17.26 12.63
N LEU A 126 5.95 -17.33 12.21
CA LEU A 126 6.32 -17.33 10.79
C LEU A 126 5.78 -18.54 10.04
N ALA A 127 5.87 -19.73 10.66
CA ALA A 127 5.34 -20.98 10.09
C ALA A 127 3.80 -20.92 9.95
N GLU A 128 3.10 -20.37 10.95
CA GLU A 128 1.64 -20.20 10.91
C GLU A 128 1.22 -19.21 9.81
N MET A 129 1.93 -18.09 9.65
CA MET A 129 1.71 -17.16 8.53
C MET A 129 1.85 -17.90 7.20
N GLY A 130 2.92 -18.67 7.00
CA GLY A 130 3.15 -19.46 5.79
C GLY A 130 2.02 -20.47 5.54
N LYS A 131 1.55 -21.13 6.59
CA LYS A 131 0.42 -22.08 6.51
C LYS A 131 -0.88 -21.40 6.08
N ILE A 132 -1.23 -20.26 6.68
CA ILE A 132 -2.43 -19.49 6.33
C ILE A 132 -2.38 -19.07 4.85
N ILE A 133 -1.23 -18.56 4.38
CA ILE A 133 -1.03 -18.17 2.98
C ILE A 133 -1.18 -19.39 2.05
N ASN A 134 -0.57 -20.53 2.40
CA ASN A 134 -0.67 -21.76 1.62
C ASN A 134 -2.12 -22.27 1.54
N VAL A 135 -2.85 -22.27 2.65
CA VAL A 135 -4.28 -22.65 2.68
C VAL A 135 -5.12 -21.70 1.80
N PHE A 136 -4.82 -20.41 1.80
CA PHE A 136 -5.50 -19.47 0.91
C PHE A 136 -5.22 -19.80 -0.56
N ILE A 137 -3.95 -19.98 -0.93
CA ILE A 137 -3.51 -20.28 -2.30
C ILE A 137 -4.13 -21.59 -2.81
N ASP A 138 -4.13 -22.65 -2.00
CA ASP A 138 -4.63 -23.96 -2.39
C ASP A 138 -6.15 -24.00 -2.58
N ASN A 139 -6.88 -23.02 -2.03
CA ASN A 139 -8.32 -22.84 -2.21
C ASN A 139 -8.70 -21.84 -3.33
N LEU A 140 -7.73 -21.29 -4.05
CA LEU A 140 -8.02 -20.39 -5.17
C LEU A 140 -8.60 -21.16 -6.38
N PRO A 141 -9.43 -20.51 -7.21
CA PRO A 141 -9.94 -21.10 -8.46
C PRO A 141 -8.91 -21.14 -9.60
N ILE A 142 -7.62 -21.04 -9.27
CA ILE A 142 -6.48 -21.03 -10.20
C ILE A 142 -5.46 -22.06 -9.72
N LYS A 143 -4.59 -22.50 -10.63
CA LYS A 143 -3.54 -23.44 -10.25
C LYS A 143 -2.36 -22.71 -9.61
N ARG A 144 -1.76 -23.34 -8.59
CA ARG A 144 -0.60 -22.79 -7.88
C ARG A 144 0.55 -22.43 -8.83
N GLU A 145 0.81 -23.27 -9.83
CA GLU A 145 1.83 -23.02 -10.84
C GLU A 145 1.53 -21.87 -11.81
N GLU A 146 0.37 -21.22 -11.73
CA GLU A 146 0.03 -20.03 -12.49
C GLU A 146 0.31 -18.74 -11.69
N ILE A 147 0.65 -18.87 -10.39
CA ILE A 147 1.05 -17.74 -9.56
C ILE A 147 2.50 -17.35 -9.91
N LEU A 148 2.70 -16.09 -10.27
CA LEU A 148 3.98 -15.57 -10.71
C LEU A 148 4.82 -15.04 -9.53
N GLU A 149 4.18 -14.35 -8.59
CA GLU A 149 4.84 -13.79 -7.41
C GLU A 149 3.86 -13.54 -6.28
N VAL A 150 4.34 -13.65 -5.04
CA VAL A 150 3.65 -13.28 -3.81
C VAL A 150 4.32 -12.03 -3.25
N CYS A 151 3.56 -11.04 -2.76
CA CYS A 151 4.10 -9.93 -1.99
C CYS A 151 3.49 -9.94 -0.58
N VAL A 152 4.37 -9.90 0.43
CA VAL A 152 3.95 -9.82 1.84
C VAL A 152 4.31 -8.42 2.36
N ASN A 153 3.31 -7.69 2.81
CA ASN A 153 3.51 -6.41 3.46
C ASN A 153 4.11 -6.57 4.85
N VAL A 154 4.89 -5.58 5.25
CA VAL A 154 5.53 -5.51 6.56
C VAL A 154 5.27 -4.11 7.12
N ALA A 155 4.66 -4.04 8.30
CA ALA A 155 4.37 -2.78 9.01
C ALA A 155 5.61 -2.19 9.72
N GLU A 156 6.79 -2.40 9.14
CA GLU A 156 8.09 -2.02 9.70
C GLU A 156 9.02 -1.56 8.56
N ARG A 157 10.24 -1.15 8.93
CA ARG A 157 11.27 -0.74 7.98
C ARG A 157 11.75 -1.90 7.13
N VAL A 158 11.70 -1.73 5.84
CA VAL A 158 12.00 -2.77 4.84
C VAL A 158 13.05 -2.28 3.86
N ARG A 159 13.99 -3.15 3.50
CA ARG A 159 14.81 -3.05 2.29
C ARG A 159 14.25 -3.98 1.21
N PRO A 160 13.33 -3.50 0.38
CA PRO A 160 12.59 -4.38 -0.52
C PRO A 160 13.48 -5.06 -1.56
N MET A 161 14.56 -4.39 -1.99
CA MET A 161 15.53 -4.93 -2.95
C MET A 161 16.40 -6.05 -2.36
N GLU A 162 16.59 -6.06 -1.04
CA GLU A 162 17.33 -7.09 -0.32
C GLU A 162 16.40 -8.14 0.31
N GLY A 163 15.09 -7.93 0.26
CA GLY A 163 14.11 -8.80 0.89
C GLY A 163 14.18 -8.84 2.42
N ARG A 164 14.75 -7.78 3.06
CA ARG A 164 14.99 -7.73 4.51
C ARG A 164 14.01 -6.81 5.22
N ALA A 165 13.42 -7.31 6.32
CA ALA A 165 12.70 -6.55 7.33
C ALA A 165 13.59 -6.35 8.57
N TYR A 166 13.43 -5.22 9.28
CA TYR A 166 14.34 -4.91 10.39
C TYR A 166 13.84 -5.31 11.76
N ASN A 167 12.56 -5.21 12.03
CA ASN A 167 11.99 -5.50 13.35
C ASN A 167 10.94 -6.61 13.31
N MET A 168 10.84 -7.32 12.18
CA MET A 168 9.94 -8.45 12.01
C MET A 168 10.76 -9.71 11.78
N PHE A 169 10.49 -10.76 12.57
CA PHE A 169 11.22 -12.03 12.54
C PHE A 169 12.74 -11.87 12.67
N THR A 170 13.15 -11.12 13.69
CA THR A 170 14.57 -10.72 13.93
C THR A 170 15.51 -11.88 14.22
N PHE A 171 14.99 -13.08 14.48
CA PHE A 171 15.76 -14.31 14.65
C PHE A 171 16.29 -14.87 13.31
N LEU A 172 15.82 -14.34 12.17
CA LEU A 172 16.29 -14.79 10.85
C LEU A 172 17.65 -14.13 10.52
N GLU A 173 18.61 -14.96 10.12
CA GLU A 173 19.87 -14.50 9.54
C GLU A 173 19.70 -14.15 8.06
N ASP A 174 18.91 -14.95 7.34
CA ASP A 174 18.61 -14.77 5.92
C ASP A 174 17.51 -13.73 5.68
N PRO A 175 17.40 -13.18 4.45
CA PRO A 175 16.31 -12.28 4.09
C PRO A 175 14.93 -12.92 4.30
N LEU A 176 13.99 -12.17 4.89
CA LEU A 176 12.62 -12.64 5.11
C LEU A 176 11.94 -13.11 3.80
N ALA A 177 12.19 -12.41 2.69
CA ALA A 177 11.66 -12.78 1.38
C ALA A 177 12.15 -14.17 0.90
N GLU A 178 13.41 -14.52 1.18
CA GLU A 178 13.96 -15.85 0.85
C GLU A 178 13.28 -16.92 1.71
N LYS A 179 13.13 -16.66 3.00
CA LYS A 179 12.47 -17.61 3.92
C LYS A 179 11.00 -17.82 3.57
N LEU A 180 10.28 -16.77 3.20
CA LEU A 180 8.90 -16.87 2.70
C LEU A 180 8.85 -17.61 1.36
N THR A 181 9.83 -17.41 0.46
CA THR A 181 9.93 -18.16 -0.80
C THR A 181 10.09 -19.66 -0.55
N GLU A 182 10.89 -20.06 0.45
CA GLU A 182 11.01 -21.46 0.85
C GLU A 182 9.71 -22.03 1.42
N LEU A 183 9.05 -21.30 2.35
CA LEU A 183 7.81 -21.74 2.98
C LEU A 183 6.62 -21.85 2.01
N LEU A 184 6.57 -20.98 1.03
CA LEU A 184 5.48 -20.91 0.06
C LEU A 184 5.76 -21.69 -1.23
N GLU A 185 7.02 -22.07 -1.47
CA GLU A 185 7.49 -22.66 -2.75
C GLU A 185 7.13 -21.80 -3.98
N LEU A 186 6.98 -20.50 -3.78
CA LEU A 186 6.65 -19.48 -4.78
C LEU A 186 7.60 -18.29 -4.66
N PRO A 187 7.97 -17.64 -5.77
CA PRO A 187 8.70 -16.38 -5.70
C PRO A 187 7.99 -15.39 -4.79
N THR A 188 8.68 -14.89 -3.78
CA THR A 188 8.08 -14.00 -2.78
C THR A 188 8.93 -12.77 -2.56
N CYS A 189 8.30 -11.61 -2.56
CA CYS A 189 8.90 -10.35 -2.18
C CYS A 189 8.21 -9.77 -0.95
N ILE A 190 8.86 -8.79 -0.33
CA ILE A 190 8.26 -8.02 0.77
C ILE A 190 8.22 -6.54 0.43
N GLU A 191 7.28 -5.83 1.04
CA GLU A 191 7.16 -4.39 0.90
C GLU A 191 6.65 -3.76 2.20
N ASN A 192 6.92 -2.46 2.41
CA ASN A 192 6.31 -1.72 3.51
C ASN A 192 4.81 -1.51 3.25
N ASP A 193 4.00 -1.66 4.30
CA ASP A 193 2.54 -1.55 4.26
C ASP A 193 2.05 -0.19 3.70
N SER A 194 2.59 0.91 4.20
CA SER A 194 2.19 2.26 3.75
C SER A 194 2.56 2.51 2.29
N ARG A 195 3.69 1.98 1.80
CA ARG A 195 4.03 2.05 0.37
C ARG A 195 3.10 1.18 -0.47
N SER A 196 2.72 0.00 0.02
CA SER A 196 1.74 -0.85 -0.66
C SER A 196 0.38 -0.16 -0.76
N MET A 197 -0.13 0.41 0.34
CA MET A 197 -1.36 1.20 0.34
C MET A 197 -1.31 2.35 -0.65
N THR A 198 -0.18 3.09 -0.66
CA THR A 198 0.05 4.18 -1.59
C THR A 198 -0.04 3.72 -3.04
N TYR A 199 0.60 2.60 -3.37
CA TYR A 199 0.60 2.06 -4.72
C TYR A 199 -0.78 1.50 -5.12
N GLY A 200 -1.50 0.92 -4.16
CA GLY A 200 -2.90 0.50 -4.34
C GLY A 200 -3.79 1.67 -4.77
N GLU A 201 -3.79 2.75 -3.99
CA GLU A 201 -4.54 3.97 -4.28
C GLU A 201 -4.09 4.66 -5.58
N PHE A 202 -2.80 4.61 -5.87
CA PHE A 202 -2.25 5.21 -7.09
C PHE A 202 -2.73 4.50 -8.36
N ILE A 203 -2.83 3.18 -8.34
CA ILE A 203 -3.20 2.39 -9.52
C ILE A 203 -4.70 2.14 -9.62
N LYS A 204 -5.39 1.88 -8.51
CA LYS A 204 -6.78 1.40 -8.48
C LYS A 204 -7.76 2.32 -7.75
N GLY A 205 -7.26 3.23 -6.92
CA GLY A 205 -8.07 4.11 -6.09
C GLY A 205 -8.14 5.56 -6.58
N CYS A 206 -8.21 6.48 -5.64
CA CYS A 206 -8.50 7.90 -5.86
C CYS A 206 -7.41 8.70 -6.59
N CYS A 207 -6.19 8.15 -6.74
CA CYS A 207 -5.05 8.89 -7.32
C CYS A 207 -4.92 8.76 -8.84
N LYS A 208 -5.92 8.21 -9.51
CA LYS A 208 -5.89 7.94 -10.96
C LYS A 208 -5.56 9.20 -11.78
N GLY A 209 -4.50 9.13 -12.58
CA GLY A 209 -4.05 10.24 -13.44
C GLY A 209 -3.15 11.27 -12.76
N LYS A 210 -2.89 11.16 -11.46
CA LYS A 210 -1.95 12.00 -10.71
C LYS A 210 -0.51 11.49 -10.87
N LYS A 211 0.47 12.35 -10.61
CA LYS A 211 1.89 12.00 -10.68
C LYS A 211 2.61 12.15 -9.35
N ASP A 212 2.25 13.16 -8.57
CA ASP A 212 2.89 13.49 -7.31
C ASP A 212 1.86 13.32 -6.18
N VAL A 213 1.98 12.23 -5.43
CA VAL A 213 0.99 11.81 -4.43
C VAL A 213 1.68 11.47 -3.12
N ILE A 214 1.08 11.89 -2.01
CA ILE A 214 1.46 11.43 -0.68
C ILE A 214 0.25 10.74 -0.06
N PHE A 215 0.44 9.50 0.34
CA PHE A 215 -0.52 8.74 1.13
C PHE A 215 -0.10 8.75 2.59
N VAL A 216 -1.01 9.05 3.48
CA VAL A 216 -0.80 9.07 4.93
C VAL A 216 -1.54 7.90 5.54
N ASN A 217 -0.79 6.93 6.05
CA ASN A 217 -1.33 5.76 6.74
C ASN A 217 -1.47 6.10 8.23
N VAL A 218 -2.70 6.46 8.64
CA VAL A 218 -3.03 6.76 10.04
C VAL A 218 -3.68 5.53 10.66
N CYS A 219 -2.86 4.71 11.30
CA CYS A 219 -3.27 3.45 11.93
C CYS A 219 -2.75 3.39 13.37
N TRP A 220 -2.49 2.18 13.90
CA TRP A 220 -1.81 2.01 15.18
C TRP A 220 -0.49 2.78 15.25
N GLY A 221 0.27 2.84 14.15
CA GLY A 221 1.42 3.74 13.92
C GLY A 221 1.06 4.91 13.00
N LEU A 222 2.08 5.52 12.43
CA LEU A 222 1.96 6.59 11.45
C LEU A 222 3.04 6.43 10.37
N GLY A 223 2.64 6.21 9.14
CA GLY A 223 3.54 6.12 7.99
C GLY A 223 3.09 6.98 6.82
N ILE A 224 3.99 7.24 5.89
CA ILE A 224 3.63 7.80 4.59
C ILE A 224 4.26 7.00 3.45
N GLY A 225 3.53 6.92 2.35
CA GLY A 225 4.12 6.53 1.07
C GLY A 225 4.13 7.71 0.11
N ILE A 226 5.11 7.74 -0.78
CA ILE A 226 5.39 8.88 -1.64
C ILE A 226 5.48 8.40 -3.08
N ILE A 227 4.71 9.02 -3.97
CA ILE A 227 4.82 8.90 -5.42
C ILE A 227 5.39 10.23 -5.96
N ILE A 228 6.43 10.15 -6.78
CA ILE A 228 7.01 11.29 -7.49
C ILE A 228 7.12 10.94 -8.96
N ASP A 229 6.61 11.80 -9.84
CA ASP A 229 6.58 11.58 -11.30
C ASP A 229 6.02 10.19 -11.68
N GLY A 230 4.95 9.78 -10.99
CA GLY A 230 4.25 8.52 -11.23
C GLY A 230 4.96 7.28 -10.72
N LYS A 231 5.96 7.39 -9.87
CA LYS A 231 6.75 6.27 -9.34
C LYS A 231 6.84 6.31 -7.82
N LEU A 232 6.76 5.14 -7.19
CA LEU A 232 7.06 5.01 -5.77
C LEU A 232 8.47 5.50 -5.47
N TYR A 233 8.59 6.37 -4.49
CA TYR A 233 9.88 6.89 -4.03
C TYR A 233 10.39 6.05 -2.86
N TYR A 234 11.49 5.36 -3.08
CA TYR A 234 12.09 4.46 -2.09
C TYR A 234 13.22 5.10 -1.27
N GLY A 235 13.75 6.24 -1.73
CA GLY A 235 15.02 6.75 -1.22
C GLY A 235 16.18 5.82 -1.62
N LYS A 236 17.35 6.05 -1.00
CA LYS A 236 18.58 5.28 -1.34
C LYS A 236 18.46 3.78 -1.06
N SER A 237 17.84 3.40 0.05
CA SER A 237 17.89 2.03 0.60
C SER A 237 16.50 1.47 0.94
N GLY A 238 15.42 2.12 0.51
CA GLY A 238 14.06 1.70 0.80
C GLY A 238 13.47 2.27 2.09
N TYR A 239 14.06 3.32 2.68
CA TYR A 239 13.62 3.90 3.96
C TYR A 239 12.97 5.28 3.82
N SER A 240 12.49 5.66 2.64
CA SER A 240 11.71 6.88 2.52
C SER A 240 10.35 6.74 3.20
N GLY A 241 9.80 7.85 3.67
CA GLY A 241 8.46 7.85 4.25
C GLY A 241 8.39 7.62 5.76
N GLU A 242 9.53 7.62 6.47
CA GLU A 242 9.60 7.49 7.94
C GLU A 242 9.11 8.77 8.67
N PHE A 243 8.02 9.36 8.19
CA PHE A 243 7.43 10.60 8.68
C PHE A 243 7.03 10.51 10.15
N GLY A 244 6.46 9.39 10.58
CA GLY A 244 6.08 9.16 11.98
C GLY A 244 7.26 9.28 12.94
N HIS A 245 8.49 9.09 12.46
CA HIS A 245 9.72 9.14 13.27
C HIS A 245 10.49 10.46 13.19
N MET A 246 9.95 11.48 12.50
CA MET A 246 10.49 12.84 12.59
C MET A 246 10.33 13.36 14.01
N THR A 247 11.39 13.97 14.57
CA THR A 247 11.32 14.65 15.87
C THR A 247 10.59 15.96 15.73
N ALA A 248 9.41 16.08 16.31
CA ALA A 248 8.54 17.26 16.23
C ALA A 248 8.08 17.77 17.60
N TYR A 249 8.22 16.95 18.62
CA TYR A 249 7.71 17.28 19.96
C TYR A 249 8.81 17.21 21.04
N ASN A 250 8.73 18.12 22.00
CA ASN A 250 9.56 18.09 23.20
C ASN A 250 8.73 17.53 24.39
N ASN A 251 8.23 16.28 24.22
CA ASN A 251 7.31 15.65 25.16
C ASN A 251 7.95 14.55 26.02
N ASN A 252 9.26 14.28 25.88
CA ASN A 252 10.00 13.22 26.56
C ASN A 252 9.42 11.80 26.39
N ILE A 253 8.50 11.57 25.43
CA ILE A 253 7.92 10.25 25.17
C ILE A 253 8.88 9.47 24.26
N ILE A 254 9.28 8.29 24.73
CA ILE A 254 10.11 7.38 23.96
C ILE A 254 9.22 6.68 22.93
N CYS A 255 9.53 6.86 21.66
CA CYS A 255 8.89 6.15 20.55
C CYS A 255 9.39 4.68 20.52
N HIS A 256 8.60 3.76 19.98
CA HIS A 256 9.01 2.37 19.77
C HIS A 256 10.29 2.24 18.91
N CYS A 257 10.61 3.24 18.08
CA CYS A 257 11.86 3.29 17.34
C CYS A 257 13.10 3.61 18.21
N GLY A 258 12.92 3.84 19.53
CA GLY A 258 13.98 4.18 20.50
C GLY A 258 14.36 5.66 20.53
N LYS A 259 13.72 6.54 19.78
CA LYS A 259 13.94 8.00 19.78
C LYS A 259 12.87 8.71 20.61
N ILE A 260 13.10 9.99 20.91
CA ILE A 260 12.20 10.81 21.73
C ILE A 260 11.56 11.87 20.86
N GLY A 261 10.26 12.14 21.11
CA GLY A 261 9.54 13.25 20.49
C GLY A 261 9.17 13.05 19.04
N CYS A 262 9.07 11.79 18.57
CA CYS A 262 8.61 11.46 17.23
C CYS A 262 7.16 11.94 16.99
N VAL A 263 6.82 12.30 15.77
CA VAL A 263 5.45 12.66 15.36
C VAL A 263 4.45 11.59 15.80
N GLU A 264 4.76 10.33 15.60
CA GLU A 264 3.92 9.19 15.96
C GLU A 264 3.54 9.15 17.45
N THR A 265 4.38 9.70 18.35
CA THR A 265 4.06 9.72 19.78
C THR A 265 2.87 10.59 20.15
N GLU A 266 2.44 11.47 19.25
CA GLU A 266 1.32 12.39 19.46
C GLU A 266 0.17 12.19 18.46
N VAL A 267 0.41 11.58 17.28
CA VAL A 267 -0.56 11.52 16.18
C VAL A 267 -0.68 10.11 15.57
N SER A 268 -0.94 9.12 16.39
CA SER A 268 -1.15 7.72 15.97
C SER A 268 -2.26 7.06 16.81
N GLY A 269 -2.68 5.86 16.46
CA GLY A 269 -3.59 5.04 17.28
C GLY A 269 -3.02 4.75 18.67
N ARG A 270 -1.70 4.52 18.78
CA ARG A 270 -1.01 4.42 20.09
C ARG A 270 -1.15 5.70 20.92
N ALA A 271 -0.98 6.86 20.30
CA ALA A 271 -1.16 8.14 20.96
C ALA A 271 -2.62 8.36 21.38
N LEU A 272 -3.57 7.97 20.53
CA LEU A 272 -5.01 8.03 20.83
C LEU A 272 -5.36 7.17 22.06
N LYS A 273 -4.93 5.90 22.06
CA LYS A 273 -5.09 5.00 23.20
C LYS A 273 -4.51 5.59 24.47
N ARG A 274 -3.24 6.03 24.44
CA ARG A 274 -2.54 6.60 25.59
C ARG A 274 -3.28 7.79 26.17
N LYS A 275 -3.60 8.80 25.33
CA LYS A 275 -4.30 10.02 25.76
C LYS A 275 -5.70 9.73 26.31
N LEU A 276 -6.42 8.83 25.67
CA LEU A 276 -7.77 8.44 26.13
C LEU A 276 -7.71 7.73 27.49
N THR A 277 -6.79 6.77 27.64
CA THR A 277 -6.57 6.06 28.92
C THR A 277 -6.16 7.05 30.03
N GLU A 278 -5.22 7.96 29.78
CA GLU A 278 -4.82 9.00 30.73
C GLU A 278 -6.02 9.88 31.19
N ASN A 279 -6.86 10.28 30.25
CA ASN A 279 -8.05 11.08 30.54
C ASN A 279 -9.08 10.31 31.37
N ILE A 280 -9.32 9.03 31.07
CA ILE A 280 -10.22 8.16 31.87
C ILE A 280 -9.68 7.97 33.28
N LEU A 281 -8.38 7.69 33.43
CA LEU A 281 -7.75 7.57 34.74
C LEU A 281 -7.78 8.87 35.54
N ALA A 282 -7.77 10.02 34.87
CA ALA A 282 -7.97 11.34 35.47
C ALA A 282 -9.43 11.64 35.85
N GLY A 283 -10.35 10.69 35.69
CA GLY A 283 -11.76 10.77 36.08
C GLY A 283 -12.69 11.39 35.03
N LYS A 284 -12.25 11.58 33.77
CA LYS A 284 -13.18 12.03 32.72
C LYS A 284 -14.08 10.87 32.27
N PRO A 285 -15.40 11.12 32.14
CA PRO A 285 -16.35 10.08 31.77
C PRO A 285 -16.20 9.67 30.28
N SER A 286 -16.29 8.37 30.00
CA SER A 286 -16.34 7.76 28.68
C SER A 286 -17.11 6.44 28.76
N ILE A 287 -17.71 6.00 27.68
CA ILE A 287 -18.30 4.65 27.59
C ILE A 287 -17.24 3.55 27.77
N LEU A 288 -15.95 3.85 27.59
CA LEU A 288 -14.82 2.96 27.81
C LEU A 288 -14.32 2.91 29.26
N SER A 289 -14.90 3.73 30.18
CA SER A 289 -14.44 3.83 31.57
C SER A 289 -14.47 2.50 32.31
N ASP A 290 -15.50 1.69 32.11
CA ASP A 290 -15.63 0.39 32.78
C ASP A 290 -14.53 -0.60 32.36
N LYS A 291 -14.19 -0.61 31.09
CA LYS A 291 -13.10 -1.44 30.55
C LYS A 291 -11.75 -1.09 31.18
N VAL A 292 -11.45 0.20 31.27
CA VAL A 292 -10.19 0.71 31.84
C VAL A 292 -10.14 0.59 33.37
N LEU A 293 -11.21 1.04 34.08
CA LEU A 293 -11.19 1.22 35.54
C LEU A 293 -11.60 -0.04 36.31
N LYS A 294 -12.61 -0.81 35.80
CA LYS A 294 -13.14 -1.98 36.50
C LYS A 294 -12.52 -3.27 36.00
N GLN A 295 -12.46 -3.47 34.67
CA GLN A 295 -11.89 -4.68 34.06
C GLN A 295 -10.36 -4.64 34.04
N LYS A 296 -9.75 -3.44 34.07
CA LYS A 296 -8.32 -3.21 33.97
C LYS A 296 -7.71 -3.78 32.68
N GLU A 297 -8.51 -3.76 31.62
CA GLU A 297 -8.12 -4.19 30.29
C GLU A 297 -7.52 -3.03 29.49
N GLU A 298 -6.58 -3.35 28.62
CA GLU A 298 -6.06 -2.38 27.67
C GLU A 298 -7.07 -2.11 26.55
N LEU A 299 -7.20 -0.85 26.17
CA LEU A 299 -8.00 -0.47 25.01
C LEU A 299 -7.32 -0.93 23.71
N THR A 300 -8.09 -1.54 22.83
CA THR A 300 -7.69 -1.76 21.43
C THR A 300 -8.03 -0.56 20.56
N LEU A 301 -7.50 -0.47 19.35
CA LEU A 301 -7.90 0.56 18.41
C LEU A 301 -9.38 0.40 18.02
N GLU A 302 -9.84 -0.84 17.84
CA GLU A 302 -11.23 -1.17 17.53
C GLU A 302 -12.19 -0.67 18.62
N ASP A 303 -11.89 -0.89 19.92
CA ASP A 303 -12.68 -0.32 21.03
C ASP A 303 -12.86 1.20 20.90
N ILE A 304 -11.77 1.89 20.54
CA ILE A 304 -11.78 3.36 20.45
C ILE A 304 -12.54 3.82 19.22
N LEU A 305 -12.38 3.15 18.08
CA LEU A 305 -13.14 3.45 16.86
C LEU A 305 -14.63 3.21 17.04
N ASP A 306 -14.99 2.13 17.74
CA ASP A 306 -16.37 1.84 18.13
C ASP A 306 -16.96 2.90 19.07
N ALA A 307 -16.17 3.41 20.02
CA ALA A 307 -16.60 4.48 20.91
C ALA A 307 -16.80 5.80 20.13
N ILE A 308 -15.93 6.10 19.17
CA ILE A 308 -16.08 7.25 18.27
C ILE A 308 -17.34 7.12 17.42
N ALA A 309 -17.61 5.93 16.86
CA ALA A 309 -18.83 5.66 16.09
C ALA A 309 -20.11 5.79 16.92
N LYS A 310 -20.02 5.57 18.24
CA LYS A 310 -21.11 5.80 19.23
C LYS A 310 -21.13 7.23 19.79
N GLU A 311 -20.37 8.12 19.20
CA GLU A 311 -20.28 9.55 19.57
C GLU A 311 -19.86 9.78 21.03
N ASP A 312 -18.99 8.92 21.58
CA ASP A 312 -18.40 9.15 22.90
C ASP A 312 -17.62 10.46 22.94
N VAL A 313 -18.06 11.41 23.74
CA VAL A 313 -17.55 12.79 23.75
C VAL A 313 -16.05 12.84 24.06
N LEU A 314 -15.56 12.00 24.97
CA LEU A 314 -14.13 11.97 25.32
C LEU A 314 -13.29 11.41 24.18
N SER A 315 -13.77 10.35 23.52
CA SER A 315 -13.10 9.75 22.38
C SER A 315 -13.06 10.70 21.18
N LEU A 316 -14.17 11.38 20.88
CA LEU A 316 -14.24 12.42 19.84
C LEU A 316 -13.29 13.59 20.12
N ALA A 317 -13.28 14.13 21.34
CA ALA A 317 -12.40 15.25 21.71
C ALA A 317 -10.91 14.84 21.63
N THR A 318 -10.60 13.60 22.00
CA THR A 318 -9.24 13.07 21.93
C THR A 318 -8.80 12.89 20.48
N LEU A 319 -9.68 12.34 19.63
CA LEU A 319 -9.42 12.21 18.18
C LEU A 319 -9.23 13.57 17.52
N GLN A 320 -10.08 14.55 17.82
CA GLN A 320 -9.96 15.92 17.28
C GLN A 320 -8.59 16.51 17.60
N HIS A 321 -8.12 16.39 18.85
CA HIS A 321 -6.79 16.89 19.22
C HIS A 321 -5.66 16.25 18.40
N ILE A 322 -5.74 14.94 18.19
CA ILE A 322 -4.77 14.21 17.36
C ILE A 322 -4.85 14.65 15.90
N ALA A 323 -6.05 14.85 15.37
CA ALA A 323 -6.27 15.28 14.00
C ALA A 323 -5.75 16.71 13.75
N ASP A 324 -5.94 17.63 14.70
CA ASP A 324 -5.40 19.00 14.64
C ASP A 324 -3.86 18.98 14.57
N GLU A 325 -3.22 18.17 15.44
CA GLU A 325 -1.76 18.00 15.44
C GLU A 325 -1.25 17.32 14.16
N LEU A 326 -1.96 16.29 13.66
CA LEU A 326 -1.64 15.65 12.39
C LEU A 326 -1.68 16.67 11.24
N GLY A 327 -2.73 17.47 11.16
CA GLY A 327 -2.86 18.53 10.14
C GLY A 327 -1.72 19.54 10.17
N LYS A 328 -1.26 19.92 11.35
CA LYS A 328 -0.08 20.79 11.52
C LYS A 328 1.21 20.14 10.97
N GLN A 329 1.43 18.86 11.24
CA GLN A 329 2.61 18.16 10.74
C GLN A 329 2.54 17.95 9.22
N LEU A 330 1.36 17.60 8.67
CA LEU A 330 1.14 17.43 7.25
C LEU A 330 1.30 18.72 6.45
N ALA A 331 1.02 19.89 7.06
CA ALA A 331 1.31 21.18 6.45
C ALA A 331 2.80 21.32 6.08
N GLY A 332 3.71 20.81 6.93
CA GLY A 332 5.15 20.75 6.62
C GLY A 332 5.44 19.87 5.40
N ILE A 333 4.78 18.73 5.30
CA ILE A 333 4.92 17.81 4.16
C ILE A 333 4.44 18.45 2.86
N ILE A 334 3.30 19.12 2.89
CA ILE A 334 2.78 19.88 1.73
C ILE A 334 3.76 20.97 1.32
N ASN A 335 4.31 21.74 2.26
CA ASN A 335 5.29 22.80 1.95
C ASN A 335 6.62 22.28 1.38
N ILE A 336 7.00 21.01 1.66
CA ILE A 336 8.24 20.41 1.16
C ILE A 336 8.04 19.74 -0.20
N PHE A 337 6.96 18.99 -0.38
CA PHE A 337 6.76 18.13 -1.56
C PHE A 337 5.82 18.75 -2.61
N ASN A 338 4.95 19.71 -2.21
CA ASN A 338 3.90 20.27 -3.07
C ASN A 338 3.18 19.19 -3.91
N PRO A 339 2.57 18.15 -3.28
CA PRO A 339 1.97 17.07 -4.02
C PRO A 339 0.68 17.52 -4.72
N GLU A 340 0.35 16.92 -5.87
CA GLU A 340 -0.97 17.11 -6.51
C GLU A 340 -2.11 16.59 -5.62
N MET A 341 -1.81 15.53 -4.83
CA MET A 341 -2.81 14.91 -3.95
C MET A 341 -2.18 14.37 -2.66
N LEU A 342 -2.83 14.64 -1.54
CA LEU A 342 -2.57 14.03 -0.24
C LEU A 342 -3.77 13.15 0.12
N VAL A 343 -3.53 11.85 0.31
CA VAL A 343 -4.56 10.87 0.65
C VAL A 343 -4.45 10.52 2.12
N ILE A 344 -5.54 10.65 2.85
CA ILE A 344 -5.64 10.19 4.25
C ILE A 344 -6.28 8.80 4.25
N GLY A 345 -5.54 7.81 4.72
CA GLY A 345 -5.96 6.42 4.81
C GLY A 345 -5.51 5.77 6.13
N GLY A 346 -5.54 4.45 6.19
CA GLY A 346 -5.30 3.67 7.39
C GLY A 346 -6.57 3.50 8.23
N GLU A 347 -6.50 2.65 9.25
CA GLU A 347 -7.65 2.25 10.08
C GLU A 347 -8.40 3.44 10.70
N MET A 348 -7.68 4.49 11.14
CA MET A 348 -8.32 5.65 11.73
C MET A 348 -9.13 6.48 10.72
N SER A 349 -8.93 6.30 9.42
CA SER A 349 -9.68 7.03 8.38
C SER A 349 -11.16 6.66 8.33
N VAL A 350 -11.56 5.52 8.92
CA VAL A 350 -12.98 5.10 9.03
C VAL A 350 -13.81 6.09 9.86
N THR A 351 -13.18 6.91 10.71
CA THR A 351 -13.86 7.95 11.50
C THR A 351 -14.35 9.13 10.65
N GLY A 352 -14.03 9.14 9.34
CA GLY A 352 -14.55 10.09 8.37
C GLY A 352 -14.25 11.55 8.73
N ASP A 353 -15.29 12.37 8.77
CA ASP A 353 -15.16 13.81 9.00
C ASP A 353 -14.61 14.17 10.39
N TYR A 354 -14.73 13.29 11.39
CA TYR A 354 -14.13 13.53 12.71
C TYR A 354 -12.59 13.58 12.64
N LEU A 355 -11.97 12.88 11.72
CA LEU A 355 -10.54 12.97 11.45
C LEU A 355 -10.22 14.02 10.38
N THR A 356 -10.94 14.00 9.25
CA THR A 356 -10.51 14.72 8.05
C THR A 356 -10.74 16.22 8.11
N LEU A 357 -11.82 16.68 8.77
CA LEU A 357 -12.07 18.12 8.90
C LEU A 357 -11.01 18.83 9.76
N PRO A 358 -10.66 18.35 10.97
CA PRO A 358 -9.61 18.97 11.76
C PRO A 358 -8.24 18.90 11.06
N VAL A 359 -7.91 17.77 10.41
CA VAL A 359 -6.67 17.65 9.61
C VAL A 359 -6.63 18.73 8.53
N ASN A 360 -7.69 18.91 7.75
CA ASN A 360 -7.77 19.93 6.70
C ASN A 360 -7.64 21.34 7.27
N MET A 361 -8.26 21.63 8.42
CA MET A 361 -8.13 22.92 9.11
C MET A 361 -6.69 23.17 9.55
N GLY A 362 -6.04 22.17 10.13
CA GLY A 362 -4.62 22.22 10.52
C GLY A 362 -3.71 22.49 9.32
N ILE A 363 -3.90 21.76 8.21
CA ILE A 363 -3.13 21.97 6.98
C ILE A 363 -3.29 23.42 6.49
N LYS A 364 -4.51 23.91 6.34
CA LYS A 364 -4.78 25.29 5.88
C LYS A 364 -4.18 26.36 6.80
N LYS A 365 -4.11 26.09 8.10
CA LYS A 365 -3.59 27.04 9.09
C LYS A 365 -2.06 27.15 9.03
N TYR A 366 -1.34 26.07 8.68
CA TYR A 366 0.11 26.00 8.86
C TYR A 366 0.89 25.83 7.54
N SER A 367 0.26 25.56 6.41
CA SER A 367 0.91 25.54 5.10
C SER A 367 0.69 26.86 4.34
N LEU A 368 1.54 27.10 3.34
CA LEU A 368 1.40 28.27 2.47
C LEU A 368 0.14 28.17 1.62
N ASN A 369 -0.63 29.27 1.50
CA ASN A 369 -1.89 29.28 0.76
C ASN A 369 -1.74 28.78 -0.68
N VAL A 370 -0.67 29.19 -1.38
CA VAL A 370 -0.40 28.76 -2.75
C VAL A 370 -0.23 27.23 -2.86
N MET A 371 0.37 26.56 -1.87
CA MET A 371 0.52 25.11 -1.84
C MET A 371 -0.82 24.41 -1.55
N ASN A 372 -1.68 25.03 -0.72
CA ASN A 372 -3.02 24.51 -0.45
C ASN A 372 -3.94 24.56 -1.66
N GLU A 373 -3.77 25.54 -2.54
CA GLU A 373 -4.56 25.65 -3.78
C GLU A 373 -4.15 24.59 -4.81
N ASP A 374 -2.87 24.19 -4.80
CA ASP A 374 -2.33 23.18 -5.71
C ASP A 374 -2.64 21.73 -5.27
N SER A 375 -2.79 21.50 -3.97
CA SER A 375 -2.91 20.16 -3.40
C SER A 375 -4.36 19.78 -3.11
N GLN A 376 -4.83 18.64 -3.63
CA GLN A 376 -6.10 18.02 -3.21
C GLN A 376 -5.90 17.14 -1.99
N ILE A 377 -6.74 17.31 -0.96
CA ILE A 377 -6.73 16.46 0.22
C ILE A 377 -7.98 15.60 0.17
N VAL A 378 -7.80 14.28 0.14
CA VAL A 378 -8.88 13.29 -0.02
C VAL A 378 -8.70 12.14 0.96
N THR A 379 -9.76 11.35 1.16
CA THR A 379 -9.69 10.08 1.89
C THR A 379 -9.43 8.93 0.94
N SER A 380 -8.84 7.86 1.46
CA SER A 380 -8.62 6.60 0.75
C SER A 380 -9.93 6.06 0.18
N GLU A 381 -9.93 5.70 -1.11
CA GLU A 381 -11.07 5.06 -1.78
C GLU A 381 -11.08 3.55 -1.50
N LEU A 382 -9.90 2.91 -1.48
CA LEU A 382 -9.76 1.48 -1.25
C LEU A 382 -9.88 1.10 0.23
N LYS A 383 -9.74 2.05 1.14
CA LYS A 383 -9.87 1.87 2.60
C LYS A 383 -9.01 0.71 3.12
N ASP A 384 -9.62 -0.28 3.80
CA ASP A 384 -9.00 -1.49 4.34
C ASP A 384 -8.40 -2.42 3.26
N GLN A 385 -8.88 -2.34 2.02
CA GLN A 385 -8.33 -3.12 0.91
C GLN A 385 -7.03 -2.53 0.33
N ALA A 386 -6.70 -1.27 0.62
CA ALA A 386 -5.56 -0.58 0.01
C ALA A 386 -4.23 -1.34 0.17
N GLY A 387 -3.99 -1.93 1.34
CA GLY A 387 -2.77 -2.67 1.64
C GLY A 387 -2.64 -3.96 0.83
N VAL A 388 -3.67 -4.78 0.83
CA VAL A 388 -3.65 -6.09 0.17
C VAL A 388 -3.71 -5.98 -1.36
N ILE A 389 -4.50 -5.04 -1.90
CA ILE A 389 -4.51 -4.72 -3.34
C ILE A 389 -3.15 -4.15 -3.76
N GLY A 390 -2.60 -3.24 -2.95
CA GLY A 390 -1.27 -2.69 -3.17
C GLY A 390 -0.20 -3.77 -3.23
N ALA A 391 -0.23 -4.75 -2.33
CA ALA A 391 0.70 -5.88 -2.34
C ALA A 391 0.63 -6.68 -3.65
N CYS A 392 -0.57 -7.04 -4.14
CA CYS A 392 -0.75 -7.69 -5.44
C CYS A 392 -0.13 -6.86 -6.58
N LEU A 393 -0.38 -5.56 -6.59
CA LEU A 393 0.11 -4.65 -7.62
C LEU A 393 1.63 -4.45 -7.55
N ILE A 394 2.21 -4.46 -6.36
CA ILE A 394 3.67 -4.41 -6.17
C ILE A 394 4.33 -5.70 -6.62
N ALA A 395 3.77 -6.88 -6.30
CA ALA A 395 4.25 -8.15 -6.85
C ALA A 395 4.31 -8.09 -8.38
N ARG A 396 3.23 -7.63 -9.01
CA ARG A 396 3.18 -7.41 -10.46
C ARG A 396 4.25 -6.42 -10.95
N GLN A 397 4.36 -5.26 -10.30
CA GLN A 397 5.32 -4.23 -10.67
C GLN A 397 6.75 -4.76 -10.60
N LYS A 398 7.13 -5.41 -9.50
CA LYS A 398 8.49 -5.94 -9.32
C LYS A 398 8.86 -6.94 -10.40
N LEU A 399 7.95 -7.82 -10.78
CA LEU A 399 8.21 -8.76 -11.86
C LEU A 399 8.30 -8.08 -13.23
N LEU A 400 7.40 -7.13 -13.55
CA LEU A 400 7.25 -6.58 -14.90
C LEU A 400 8.17 -5.40 -15.20
N THR A 401 8.69 -4.68 -14.19
CA THR A 401 9.40 -3.40 -14.39
C THR A 401 10.81 -3.33 -13.78
N ILE A 402 11.34 -4.41 -13.20
CA ILE A 402 12.69 -4.45 -12.63
C ILE A 402 13.79 -4.42 -13.71
#